data_fd470383baac91c660cfae3326cbb1d2
#
_entry.id   fd470383baac91c660cfae3326cbb1d2
#
_cell.length_a   1.000
_cell.length_b   1.000
_cell.length_c   1.000
_cell.angle_alpha   90.00
_cell.angle_beta   90.00
_cell.angle_gamma   90.00
#
_symmetry.space_group_name_H-M   'P 1'
#
loop_
_entity.id
_entity.type
_entity.pdbx_description
1 polymer ?
#
loop_
_entity_poly.entity_id
_entity_poly.type
_entity_poly.pdbx_seq_one_letter_code
_entity_poly.pdbx_strand_id
1 'polypeptide(L)'
;LVNGLIPQFYAGELAGSVLVDGQEVSDLPMHQIAAKVGSVFQNPRTQFFNVDTDSEIAFGIENQALPVRQLRERVDRTSAELHIENLRNRNIFELSGGEKQKIAFASVYAMNPQIYLLDEPSSNLDMRSIQELGEHLRLIKSQGKTILIAEHRLYYLMDLVDRIVYLEHGKIMQVFTPEAFRQLSEDTREQMGLRAIDLHRVLPPRNHSLAPVSDPILELNNVALHYKKRTILHDISLTCLLYTSPSPRDYAA
;
A
#
# COMPACT_ATOMS: atom_id res chain seq x y z
N LEU A 1 5.26 16.80 -4.40
CA LEU A 1 5.00 17.79 -5.46
C LEU A 1 3.51 17.82 -5.80
N VAL A 2 2.93 16.74 -6.34
CA VAL A 2 1.54 16.68 -6.82
C VAL A 2 0.51 17.03 -5.72
N ASN A 3 0.77 16.64 -4.47
CA ASN A 3 -0.07 16.96 -3.31
C ASN A 3 0.30 18.28 -2.60
N GLY A 4 1.20 19.07 -3.17
CA GLY A 4 1.61 20.36 -2.63
C GLY A 4 2.53 20.34 -1.40
N LEU A 5 2.86 19.17 -0.83
CA LEU A 5 3.71 19.09 0.36
C LEU A 5 5.12 19.65 0.12
N ILE A 6 5.62 19.56 -1.11
CA ILE A 6 6.85 20.22 -1.53
C ILE A 6 6.44 21.28 -2.55
N PRO A 7 6.83 22.55 -2.36
CA PRO A 7 7.70 23.10 -1.32
C PRO A 7 6.98 23.62 -0.07
N GLN A 8 5.65 23.50 0.07
CA GLN A 8 4.89 24.20 1.13
C GLN A 8 5.24 23.73 2.55
N PHE A 9 5.51 22.43 2.76
CA PHE A 9 5.88 21.89 4.07
C PHE A 9 7.35 21.48 4.15
N TYR A 10 7.88 20.96 3.05
CA TYR A 10 9.28 20.55 2.98
C TYR A 10 10.04 21.56 2.13
N ALA A 11 10.98 22.26 2.74
CA ALA A 11 11.81 23.25 2.06
C ALA A 11 12.65 22.59 0.95
N GLY A 12 12.72 23.26 -0.20
CA GLY A 12 13.48 22.82 -1.37
C GLY A 12 13.31 23.78 -2.52
N GLU A 13 14.22 23.70 -3.49
CA GLU A 13 14.11 24.46 -4.73
C GLU A 13 13.31 23.62 -5.75
N LEU A 14 12.23 24.20 -6.26
CA LEU A 14 11.42 23.61 -7.31
C LEU A 14 11.70 24.34 -8.63
N ALA A 15 12.19 23.59 -9.62
CA ALA A 15 12.35 24.07 -10.99
C ALA A 15 11.35 23.35 -11.90
N GLY A 16 10.71 24.08 -12.81
CA GLY A 16 9.65 23.55 -13.67
C GLY A 16 8.25 23.79 -13.11
N SER A 17 7.25 23.11 -13.64
CA SER A 17 5.84 23.29 -13.29
C SER A 17 5.17 21.95 -12.96
N VAL A 18 4.20 21.98 -12.04
CA VAL A 18 3.34 20.86 -11.69
C VAL A 18 1.89 21.28 -11.86
N LEU A 19 1.21 20.71 -12.84
CA LEU A 19 -0.16 21.05 -13.16
C LEU A 19 -1.14 19.97 -12.70
N VAL A 20 -2.20 20.37 -12.01
CA VAL A 20 -3.35 19.52 -11.65
C VAL A 20 -4.60 20.15 -12.25
N ASP A 21 -5.30 19.44 -13.12
CA ASP A 21 -6.42 19.98 -13.93
C ASP A 21 -6.07 21.30 -14.65
N GLY A 22 -4.84 21.40 -15.19
CA GLY A 22 -4.37 22.60 -15.89
C GLY A 22 -4.03 23.79 -14.99
N GLN A 23 -4.11 23.64 -13.67
CA GLN A 23 -3.75 24.67 -12.69
C GLN A 23 -2.40 24.37 -12.06
N GLU A 24 -1.56 25.39 -11.93
CA GLU A 24 -0.25 25.27 -11.28
C GLU A 24 -0.43 24.99 -9.78
N VAL A 25 0.17 23.90 -9.28
CA VAL A 25 0.03 23.48 -7.87
C VAL A 25 0.63 24.50 -6.92
N SER A 26 1.71 25.18 -7.32
CA SER A 26 2.33 26.25 -6.52
C SER A 26 1.42 27.44 -6.25
N ASP A 27 0.44 27.69 -7.14
CA ASP A 27 -0.49 28.80 -7.05
C ASP A 27 -1.76 28.45 -6.25
N LEU A 28 -1.96 27.17 -5.95
CA LEU A 28 -3.14 26.69 -5.25
C LEU A 28 -2.90 26.64 -3.74
N PRO A 29 -3.84 27.14 -2.92
CA PRO A 29 -3.78 26.92 -1.48
C PRO A 29 -4.01 25.44 -1.16
N MET A 30 -3.40 24.94 -0.08
CA MET A 30 -3.39 23.52 0.30
C MET A 30 -4.79 22.88 0.35
N HIS A 31 -5.81 23.58 0.82
CA HIS A 31 -7.17 23.04 0.89
C HIS A 31 -7.78 22.76 -0.49
N GLN A 32 -7.41 23.52 -1.52
CA GLN A 32 -7.86 23.27 -2.89
C GLN A 32 -7.12 22.07 -3.50
N ILE A 33 -5.83 21.92 -3.21
CA ILE A 33 -5.06 20.76 -3.62
C ILE A 33 -5.65 19.49 -2.95
N ALA A 34 -5.88 19.53 -1.64
CA ALA A 34 -6.42 18.42 -0.86
C ALA A 34 -7.84 18.01 -1.31
N ALA A 35 -8.64 18.96 -1.84
CA ALA A 35 -9.95 18.64 -2.42
C ALA A 35 -9.84 17.85 -3.74
N LYS A 36 -8.75 17.99 -4.48
CA LYS A 36 -8.52 17.34 -5.79
C LYS A 36 -7.67 16.08 -5.68
N VAL A 37 -6.68 16.08 -4.78
CA VAL A 37 -5.66 15.04 -4.64
C VAL A 37 -5.75 14.39 -3.26
N GLY A 38 -6.18 13.15 -3.23
CA GLY A 38 -6.17 12.33 -2.02
C GLY A 38 -4.88 11.53 -1.93
N SER A 39 -4.17 11.61 -0.81
CA SER A 39 -2.89 10.94 -0.61
C SER A 39 -2.98 9.85 0.45
N VAL A 40 -2.47 8.66 0.13
CA VAL A 40 -2.26 7.55 1.08
C VAL A 40 -0.76 7.34 1.22
N PHE A 41 -0.24 7.53 2.43
CA PHE A 41 1.18 7.42 2.71
C PHE A 41 1.59 5.98 3.06
N GLN A 42 2.85 5.65 2.86
CA GLN A 42 3.44 4.35 3.16
C GLN A 42 3.21 3.91 4.62
N ASN A 43 3.33 4.85 5.57
CA ASN A 43 3.06 4.59 6.98
C ASN A 43 1.69 5.16 7.38
N PRO A 44 0.64 4.34 7.53
CA PRO A 44 -0.69 4.82 7.87
C PRO A 44 -0.75 5.51 9.24
N ARG A 45 0.17 5.18 10.16
CA ARG A 45 0.18 5.77 11.51
C ARG A 45 0.45 7.28 11.51
N THR A 46 1.18 7.77 10.51
CA THR A 46 1.48 9.19 10.38
C THR A 46 0.33 10.00 9.76
N GLN A 47 -0.72 9.32 9.29
CA GLN A 47 -1.85 9.92 8.62
C GLN A 47 -3.05 10.12 9.56
N PHE A 48 -3.13 9.37 10.68
CA PHE A 48 -4.28 9.38 11.57
C PHE A 48 -4.31 10.59 12.51
N PHE A 49 -5.48 11.20 12.61
CA PHE A 49 -5.80 12.31 13.51
C PHE A 49 -6.76 11.89 14.62
N ASN A 50 -7.55 10.84 14.42
CA ASN A 50 -8.59 10.40 15.34
C ASN A 50 -8.21 9.09 16.06
N VAL A 51 -8.94 8.80 17.14
CA VAL A 51 -8.77 7.59 17.94
C VAL A 51 -9.64 6.45 17.43
N ASP A 52 -10.80 6.75 16.88
CA ASP A 52 -11.74 5.77 16.35
C ASP A 52 -11.82 5.80 14.82
N THR A 53 -12.17 4.65 14.26
CA THR A 53 -12.16 4.41 12.81
C THR A 53 -13.22 5.22 12.07
N ASP A 54 -14.40 5.44 12.65
CA ASP A 54 -15.48 6.15 12.00
C ASP A 54 -15.19 7.64 11.88
N SER A 55 -14.66 8.24 12.96
CA SER A 55 -14.20 9.63 12.96
C SER A 55 -13.04 9.83 12.00
N GLU A 56 -12.13 8.85 11.87
CA GLU A 56 -11.03 8.93 10.92
C GLU A 56 -11.52 8.89 9.47
N ILE A 57 -12.47 8.03 9.13
CA ILE A 57 -13.08 7.98 7.80
C ILE A 57 -13.85 9.29 7.51
N ALA A 58 -14.51 9.86 8.53
CA ALA A 58 -15.24 11.11 8.40
C ALA A 58 -14.34 12.35 8.29
N PHE A 59 -13.13 12.32 8.84
CA PHE A 59 -12.25 13.47 9.03
C PHE A 59 -12.04 14.30 7.75
N GLY A 60 -11.72 13.63 6.63
CA GLY A 60 -11.48 14.32 5.36
C GLY A 60 -12.73 14.96 4.76
N ILE A 61 -13.91 14.37 5.01
CA ILE A 61 -15.19 14.88 4.47
C ILE A 61 -15.85 15.91 5.39
N GLU A 62 -15.50 16.01 6.66
CA GLU A 62 -15.95 17.06 7.56
C GLU A 62 -15.55 18.45 7.06
N ASN A 63 -14.37 18.56 6.46
CA ASN A 63 -13.88 19.80 5.86
C ASN A 63 -14.69 20.25 4.61
N GLN A 64 -15.58 19.41 4.08
CA GLN A 64 -16.46 19.75 2.97
C GLN A 64 -17.76 20.44 3.42
N ALA A 65 -17.92 20.72 4.72
CA ALA A 65 -19.09 21.35 5.33
C ALA A 65 -20.42 20.65 4.98
N LEU A 66 -20.41 19.34 4.86
CA LEU A 66 -21.60 18.52 4.56
C LEU A 66 -22.51 18.43 5.81
N PRO A 67 -23.84 18.35 5.62
CA PRO A 67 -24.76 18.01 6.72
C PRO A 67 -24.39 16.68 7.37
N VAL A 68 -24.55 16.57 8.70
CA VAL A 68 -24.19 15.38 9.50
C VAL A 68 -24.80 14.09 8.93
N ARG A 69 -26.02 14.15 8.41
CA ARG A 69 -26.66 12.99 7.78
C ARG A 69 -25.86 12.49 6.56
N GLN A 70 -25.42 13.41 5.70
CA GLN A 70 -24.65 13.05 4.51
C GLN A 70 -23.24 12.54 4.86
N LEU A 71 -22.63 13.07 5.93
CA LEU A 71 -21.37 12.54 6.45
C LEU A 71 -21.53 11.06 6.87
N ARG A 72 -22.56 10.76 7.67
CA ARG A 72 -22.83 9.37 8.10
C ARG A 72 -23.10 8.45 6.92
N GLU A 73 -23.99 8.85 6.01
CA GLU A 73 -24.30 8.09 4.80
C GLU A 73 -23.03 7.82 3.96
N ARG A 74 -22.10 8.77 3.93
CA ARG A 74 -20.83 8.59 3.20
C ARG A 74 -19.89 7.63 3.90
N VAL A 75 -19.77 7.69 5.23
CA VAL A 75 -18.99 6.73 6.03
C VAL A 75 -19.57 5.32 5.87
N ASP A 76 -20.91 5.17 5.97
CA ASP A 76 -21.58 3.88 5.80
C ASP A 76 -21.35 3.30 4.40
N ARG A 77 -21.52 4.12 3.36
CA ARG A 77 -21.26 3.72 1.97
C ARG A 77 -19.82 3.33 1.74
N THR A 78 -18.85 4.14 2.23
CA THR A 78 -17.43 3.83 2.12
C THR A 78 -17.11 2.49 2.77
N SER A 79 -17.66 2.24 3.96
CA SER A 79 -17.43 0.98 4.69
C SER A 79 -17.96 -0.23 3.93
N ALA A 80 -19.15 -0.09 3.31
CA ALA A 80 -19.76 -1.16 2.51
C ALA A 80 -19.00 -1.41 1.20
N GLU A 81 -18.65 -0.34 0.46
CA GLU A 81 -17.94 -0.46 -0.82
C GLU A 81 -16.53 -1.04 -0.67
N LEU A 82 -15.87 -0.78 0.46
CA LEU A 82 -14.52 -1.29 0.76
C LEU A 82 -14.52 -2.57 1.62
N HIS A 83 -15.70 -3.10 1.98
CA HIS A 83 -15.86 -4.31 2.81
C HIS A 83 -15.12 -4.23 4.15
N ILE A 84 -15.22 -3.08 4.83
CA ILE A 84 -14.56 -2.82 6.11
C ILE A 84 -15.54 -2.60 7.28
N GLU A 85 -16.78 -3.07 7.16
CA GLU A 85 -17.81 -2.92 8.20
C GLU A 85 -17.37 -3.50 9.55
N ASN A 86 -16.57 -4.56 9.53
CA ASN A 86 -15.98 -5.19 10.70
C ASN A 86 -14.93 -4.32 11.42
N LEU A 87 -14.47 -3.26 10.78
CA LEU A 87 -13.52 -2.29 11.35
C LEU A 87 -14.21 -1.05 11.92
N ARG A 88 -15.54 -0.92 11.78
CA ARG A 88 -16.34 0.20 12.29
C ARG A 88 -16.33 0.26 13.83
N ASN A 89 -16.39 1.48 14.35
CA ASN A 89 -16.46 1.75 15.79
C ASN A 89 -15.32 1.10 16.60
N ARG A 90 -14.14 0.97 16.02
CA ARG A 90 -12.96 0.39 16.67
C ARG A 90 -11.91 1.44 16.99
N ASN A 91 -11.13 1.17 18.03
CA ASN A 91 -9.97 1.99 18.35
C ASN A 91 -8.85 1.70 17.35
N ILE A 92 -8.35 2.75 16.67
CA ILE A 92 -7.30 2.65 15.64
C ILE A 92 -6.00 2.09 16.21
N PHE A 93 -5.67 2.36 17.46
CA PHE A 93 -4.44 1.86 18.09
C PHE A 93 -4.45 0.34 18.29
N GLU A 94 -5.64 -0.27 18.37
CA GLU A 94 -5.81 -1.71 18.52
C GLU A 94 -5.82 -2.47 17.18
N LEU A 95 -5.82 -1.76 16.05
CA LEU A 95 -5.80 -2.34 14.72
C LEU A 95 -4.41 -2.89 14.37
N SER A 96 -4.39 -3.98 13.61
CA SER A 96 -3.18 -4.47 12.93
C SER A 96 -2.67 -3.48 11.88
N GLY A 97 -1.44 -3.68 11.38
CA GLY A 97 -0.87 -2.83 10.34
C GLY A 97 -1.72 -2.80 9.06
N GLY A 98 -2.21 -3.96 8.63
CA GLY A 98 -3.08 -4.07 7.45
C GLY A 98 -4.46 -3.41 7.66
N GLU A 99 -5.09 -3.59 8.83
CA GLU A 99 -6.34 -2.91 9.17
C GLU A 99 -6.16 -1.39 9.20
N LYS A 100 -5.04 -0.89 9.72
CA LYS A 100 -4.69 0.54 9.68
C LYS A 100 -4.57 1.05 8.25
N GLN A 101 -3.93 0.29 7.36
CA GLN A 101 -3.80 0.66 5.96
C GLN A 101 -5.17 0.76 5.28
N LYS A 102 -6.09 -0.18 5.57
CA LYS A 102 -7.47 -0.13 5.06
C LYS A 102 -8.22 1.12 5.53
N ILE A 103 -8.09 1.51 6.81
CA ILE A 103 -8.72 2.73 7.32
C ILE A 103 -8.11 4.00 6.69
N ALA A 104 -6.78 4.07 6.57
CA ALA A 104 -6.12 5.20 5.89
C ALA A 104 -6.55 5.34 4.41
N PHE A 105 -6.73 4.22 3.71
CA PHE A 105 -7.28 4.21 2.36
C PHE A 105 -8.75 4.65 2.36
N ALA A 106 -9.56 4.16 3.29
CA ALA A 106 -10.98 4.49 3.40
C ALA A 106 -11.22 5.98 3.69
N SER A 107 -10.39 6.62 4.51
CA SER A 107 -10.50 8.05 4.80
C SER A 107 -10.27 8.90 3.54
N VAL A 108 -9.32 8.50 2.70
CA VAL A 108 -9.07 9.15 1.41
C VAL A 108 -10.19 8.84 0.40
N TYR A 109 -10.65 7.57 0.35
CA TYR A 109 -11.74 7.16 -0.55
C TYR A 109 -13.04 7.92 -0.23
N ALA A 110 -13.37 8.11 1.05
CA ALA A 110 -14.54 8.86 1.49
C ALA A 110 -14.55 10.31 0.99
N MET A 111 -13.40 10.94 0.80
CA MET A 111 -13.27 12.29 0.23
C MET A 111 -13.67 12.34 -1.24
N ASN A 112 -13.60 11.21 -1.95
CA ASN A 112 -13.88 11.08 -3.38
C ASN A 112 -13.05 12.03 -4.28
N PRO A 113 -11.73 12.10 -4.13
CA PRO A 113 -10.89 13.00 -4.92
C PRO A 113 -10.88 12.60 -6.40
N GLN A 114 -10.40 13.49 -7.27
CA GLN A 114 -10.20 13.16 -8.69
C GLN A 114 -8.90 12.39 -8.93
N ILE A 115 -7.89 12.65 -8.09
CA ILE A 115 -6.57 12.03 -8.20
C ILE A 115 -6.25 11.32 -6.89
N TYR A 116 -5.87 10.06 -6.97
CA TYR A 116 -5.37 9.25 -5.87
C TYR A 116 -3.86 9.14 -6.00
N LEU A 117 -3.14 9.56 -4.97
CA LEU A 117 -1.69 9.44 -4.85
C LEU A 117 -1.38 8.40 -3.78
N LEU A 118 -0.80 7.28 -4.15
CA LEU A 118 -0.57 6.14 -3.28
C LEU A 118 0.94 5.84 -3.20
N ASP A 119 1.48 5.84 -1.99
CA ASP A 119 2.88 5.56 -1.74
C ASP A 119 3.02 4.23 -1.01
N GLU A 120 3.53 3.21 -1.72
CA GLU A 120 3.69 1.82 -1.27
C GLU A 120 2.48 1.27 -0.46
N PRO A 121 1.25 1.39 -0.97
CA PRO A 121 0.05 1.04 -0.21
C PRO A 121 -0.02 -0.44 0.16
N SER A 122 0.75 -1.32 -0.50
CA SER A 122 0.79 -2.75 -0.22
C SER A 122 1.80 -3.15 0.88
N SER A 123 2.65 -2.24 1.36
CA SER A 123 3.81 -2.57 2.21
C SER A 123 3.48 -3.34 3.49
N ASN A 124 2.33 -3.03 4.11
CA ASN A 124 1.88 -3.64 5.37
C ASN A 124 0.77 -4.68 5.19
N LEU A 125 0.47 -5.09 3.96
CA LEU A 125 -0.63 -5.98 3.63
C LEU A 125 -0.16 -7.42 3.41
N ASP A 126 -0.99 -8.37 3.83
CA ASP A 126 -0.89 -9.77 3.41
C ASP A 126 -1.42 -9.98 1.98
N MET A 127 -1.22 -11.17 1.42
CA MET A 127 -1.59 -11.49 0.04
C MET A 127 -3.08 -11.26 -0.24
N ARG A 128 -3.96 -11.60 0.71
CA ARG A 128 -5.40 -11.40 0.57
C ARG A 128 -5.76 -9.92 0.56
N SER A 129 -5.19 -9.15 1.49
CA SER A 129 -5.42 -7.70 1.55
C SER A 129 -4.86 -6.95 0.34
N ILE A 130 -3.79 -7.47 -0.31
CA ILE A 130 -3.29 -6.92 -1.58
C ILE A 130 -4.28 -7.17 -2.72
N GLN A 131 -4.92 -8.34 -2.77
CA GLN A 131 -5.97 -8.61 -3.75
C GLN A 131 -7.17 -7.67 -3.57
N GLU A 132 -7.63 -7.50 -2.34
CA GLU A 132 -8.70 -6.56 -1.98
C GLU A 132 -8.31 -5.11 -2.39
N LEU A 133 -7.07 -4.68 -2.13
CA LEU A 133 -6.57 -3.38 -2.60
C LEU A 133 -6.64 -3.27 -4.13
N GLY A 134 -6.25 -4.32 -4.86
CA GLY A 134 -6.36 -4.36 -6.32
C GLY A 134 -7.80 -4.18 -6.80
N GLU A 135 -8.78 -4.77 -6.12
CA GLU A 135 -10.21 -4.59 -6.43
C GLU A 135 -10.68 -3.16 -6.16
N HIS A 136 -10.26 -2.56 -5.05
CA HIS A 136 -10.56 -1.16 -4.76
C HIS A 136 -9.96 -0.20 -5.79
N LEU A 137 -8.74 -0.46 -6.27
CA LEU A 137 -8.13 0.33 -7.33
C LEU A 137 -8.89 0.18 -8.67
N ARG A 138 -9.38 -1.02 -9.00
CA ARG A 138 -10.26 -1.22 -10.17
C ARG A 138 -11.55 -0.42 -10.05
N LEU A 139 -12.16 -0.42 -8.86
CA LEU A 139 -13.36 0.37 -8.59
C LEU A 139 -13.10 1.86 -8.80
N ILE A 140 -12.03 2.41 -8.25
CA ILE A 140 -11.64 3.82 -8.43
C ILE A 140 -11.41 4.13 -9.92
N LYS A 141 -10.67 3.26 -10.62
CA LYS A 141 -10.42 3.42 -12.07
C LYS A 141 -11.72 3.40 -12.88
N SER A 142 -12.66 2.51 -12.55
CA SER A 142 -13.96 2.42 -13.22
C SER A 142 -14.82 3.68 -13.04
N GLN A 143 -14.57 4.44 -11.98
CA GLN A 143 -15.22 5.74 -11.72
C GLN A 143 -14.57 6.90 -12.51
N GLY A 144 -13.61 6.62 -13.41
CA GLY A 144 -12.91 7.63 -14.20
C GLY A 144 -11.89 8.47 -13.42
N LYS A 145 -11.45 8.00 -12.26
CA LYS A 145 -10.45 8.68 -11.45
C LYS A 145 -9.03 8.40 -11.94
N THR A 146 -8.11 9.32 -11.66
CA THR A 146 -6.68 9.13 -11.92
C THR A 146 -6.00 8.54 -10.69
N ILE A 147 -5.15 7.53 -10.90
CA ILE A 147 -4.36 6.91 -9.84
C ILE A 147 -2.87 7.04 -10.20
N LEU A 148 -2.10 7.65 -9.29
CA LEU A 148 -0.64 7.66 -9.33
C LEU A 148 -0.14 6.85 -8.14
N ILE A 149 0.56 5.74 -8.43
CA ILE A 149 1.01 4.80 -7.42
C ILE A 149 2.51 4.56 -7.54
N ALA A 150 3.25 4.75 -6.44
CA ALA A 150 4.62 4.27 -6.28
C ALA A 150 4.58 2.91 -5.59
N GLU A 151 5.19 1.88 -6.17
CA GLU A 151 5.04 0.51 -5.67
C GLU A 151 6.22 -0.37 -6.05
N HIS A 152 6.59 -1.29 -5.16
CA HIS A 152 7.60 -2.32 -5.40
C HIS A 152 6.99 -3.69 -5.74
N ARG A 153 5.76 -3.97 -5.27
CA ARG A 153 5.04 -5.21 -5.56
C ARG A 153 4.18 -5.02 -6.80
N LEU A 154 4.70 -5.40 -7.96
CA LEU A 154 4.12 -5.05 -9.24
C LEU A 154 3.02 -6.01 -9.70
N TYR A 155 3.02 -7.26 -9.23
CA TYR A 155 2.19 -8.35 -9.76
C TYR A 155 0.68 -8.05 -9.75
N TYR A 156 0.16 -7.36 -8.72
CA TYR A 156 -1.27 -7.06 -8.60
C TYR A 156 -1.71 -5.85 -9.42
N LEU A 157 -0.75 -5.06 -9.93
CA LEU A 157 -0.98 -3.85 -10.71
C LEU A 157 -0.96 -4.08 -12.22
N MET A 158 -0.37 -5.18 -12.70
CA MET A 158 -0.08 -5.37 -14.13
C MET A 158 -1.31 -5.34 -15.04
N ASP A 159 -2.50 -5.69 -14.52
CA ASP A 159 -3.77 -5.63 -15.24
C ASP A 159 -4.57 -4.34 -14.96
N LEU A 160 -4.01 -3.44 -14.15
CA LEU A 160 -4.67 -2.21 -13.72
C LEU A 160 -4.07 -0.96 -14.35
N VAL A 161 -2.75 -0.95 -14.52
CA VAL A 161 -2.02 0.25 -14.96
C VAL A 161 -2.14 0.47 -16.46
N ASP A 162 -2.19 1.73 -16.86
CA ASP A 162 -2.15 2.15 -18.27
C ASP A 162 -0.75 2.55 -18.69
N ARG A 163 0.11 2.90 -17.72
CA ARG A 163 1.48 3.37 -17.95
C ARG A 163 2.36 3.03 -16.77
N ILE A 164 3.60 2.65 -17.03
CA ILE A 164 4.62 2.36 -16.03
C ILE A 164 5.79 3.30 -16.26
N VAL A 165 6.16 4.05 -15.21
CA VAL A 165 7.28 5.01 -15.25
C VAL A 165 8.41 4.45 -14.38
N TYR A 166 9.52 4.12 -14.99
CA TYR A 166 10.73 3.69 -14.29
C TYR A 166 11.58 4.89 -13.90
N LEU A 167 11.82 5.02 -12.59
CA LEU A 167 12.59 6.09 -11.98
C LEU A 167 13.88 5.52 -11.37
N GLU A 168 15.00 6.15 -11.66
CA GLU A 168 16.28 5.82 -11.05
C GLU A 168 17.06 7.10 -10.76
N HIS A 169 17.64 7.20 -9.56
CA HIS A 169 18.37 8.39 -9.11
C HIS A 169 17.62 9.71 -9.35
N GLY A 170 16.30 9.70 -9.11
CA GLY A 170 15.43 10.88 -9.25
C GLY A 170 15.13 11.29 -10.70
N LYS A 171 15.47 10.47 -11.70
CA LYS A 171 15.22 10.73 -13.12
C LYS A 171 14.28 9.69 -13.71
N ILE A 172 13.42 10.12 -14.63
CA ILE A 172 12.67 9.21 -15.48
C ILE A 172 13.62 8.59 -16.49
N MET A 173 13.88 7.31 -16.33
CA MET A 173 14.73 6.55 -17.24
C MET A 173 13.95 6.02 -18.44
N GLN A 174 12.74 5.51 -18.18
CA GLN A 174 11.90 4.93 -19.22
C GLN A 174 10.42 4.97 -18.85
N VAL A 175 9.57 5.01 -19.88
CA VAL A 175 8.12 4.89 -19.76
C VAL A 175 7.68 3.71 -20.60
N PHE A 176 6.95 2.78 -19.99
CA PHE A 176 6.46 1.55 -20.64
C PHE A 176 4.95 1.53 -20.74
N THR A 177 4.44 0.84 -21.77
CA THR A 177 3.10 0.25 -21.68
C THR A 177 3.16 -1.04 -20.87
N PRO A 178 2.06 -1.52 -20.30
CA PRO A 178 2.03 -2.80 -19.57
C PRO A 178 2.51 -3.98 -20.41
N GLU A 179 2.17 -3.99 -21.70
CA GLU A 179 2.60 -5.03 -22.65
C GLU A 179 4.11 -5.05 -22.84
N ALA A 180 4.71 -3.88 -23.09
CA ALA A 180 6.16 -3.74 -23.26
C ALA A 180 6.90 -4.14 -21.97
N PHE A 181 6.36 -3.78 -20.81
CA PHE A 181 6.95 -4.12 -19.53
C PHE A 181 6.92 -5.62 -19.23
N ARG A 182 5.82 -6.32 -19.59
CA ARG A 182 5.73 -7.78 -19.47
C ARG A 182 6.74 -8.52 -20.35
N GLN A 183 7.18 -7.92 -21.44
CA GLN A 183 8.18 -8.51 -22.36
C GLN A 183 9.64 -8.37 -21.88
N LEU A 184 9.89 -7.56 -20.83
CA LEU A 184 11.21 -7.48 -20.24
C LEU A 184 11.65 -8.85 -19.69
N SER A 185 12.91 -9.22 -19.92
CA SER A 185 13.47 -10.43 -19.30
C SER A 185 13.56 -10.30 -17.79
N GLU A 186 13.61 -11.43 -17.08
CA GLU A 186 13.79 -11.43 -15.63
C GLU A 186 15.10 -10.76 -15.24
N ASP A 187 16.20 -11.07 -15.94
CA ASP A 187 17.50 -10.46 -15.71
C ASP A 187 17.46 -8.92 -15.85
N THR A 188 16.74 -8.41 -16.85
CA THR A 188 16.58 -6.97 -17.04
C THR A 188 15.81 -6.36 -15.85
N ARG A 189 14.75 -6.99 -15.40
CA ARG A 189 13.98 -6.50 -14.23
C ARG A 189 14.80 -6.55 -12.94
N GLU A 190 15.59 -7.59 -12.74
CA GLU A 190 16.50 -7.70 -11.58
C GLU A 190 17.56 -6.60 -11.61
N GLN A 191 18.17 -6.33 -12.78
CA GLN A 191 19.12 -5.21 -12.94
C GLN A 191 18.49 -3.85 -12.64
N MET A 192 17.20 -3.68 -12.95
CA MET A 192 16.42 -2.49 -12.60
C MET A 192 16.00 -2.48 -11.12
N GLY A 193 16.35 -3.48 -10.32
CA GLY A 193 15.93 -3.61 -8.92
C GLY A 193 14.44 -3.88 -8.73
N LEU A 194 13.74 -4.40 -9.75
CA LEU A 194 12.31 -4.61 -9.75
C LEU A 194 11.95 -6.03 -9.30
N ARG A 195 10.84 -6.15 -8.61
CA ARG A 195 10.31 -7.46 -8.17
C ARG A 195 9.56 -8.19 -9.30
N ALA A 196 9.31 -9.48 -9.06
CA ALA A 196 8.55 -10.32 -9.99
C ALA A 196 7.16 -9.73 -10.26
N ILE A 197 6.74 -9.81 -11.53
CA ILE A 197 5.41 -9.40 -12.00
C ILE A 197 4.43 -10.58 -12.10
N ASP A 198 4.93 -11.80 -11.95
CA ASP A 198 4.16 -13.04 -11.95
C ASP A 198 4.69 -13.95 -10.84
N LEU A 199 3.92 -14.14 -9.79
CA LEU A 199 4.31 -14.96 -8.65
C LEU A 199 4.35 -16.46 -8.97
N HIS A 200 3.64 -16.92 -10.01
CA HIS A 200 3.65 -18.33 -10.41
C HIS A 200 4.96 -18.73 -11.09
N ARG A 201 5.72 -17.78 -11.58
CA ARG A 201 7.04 -18.00 -12.20
C ARG A 201 8.20 -17.90 -11.22
N VAL A 202 7.96 -17.43 -10.00
CA VAL A 202 9.00 -17.38 -8.97
C VAL A 202 9.35 -18.80 -8.57
N LEU A 203 10.51 -19.28 -9.00
CA LEU A 203 11.03 -20.56 -8.57
C LEU A 203 11.53 -20.44 -7.12
N PRO A 204 11.26 -21.46 -6.28
CA PRO A 204 11.87 -21.50 -4.95
C PRO A 204 13.40 -21.51 -5.13
N PRO A 205 14.15 -20.86 -4.22
CA PRO A 205 15.60 -20.91 -4.25
C PRO A 205 16.03 -22.38 -4.31
N ARG A 206 17.00 -22.70 -5.19
CA ARG A 206 17.54 -24.06 -5.26
C ARG A 206 18.09 -24.38 -3.88
N ASN A 207 17.49 -25.37 -3.22
CA ASN A 207 18.07 -25.92 -2.02
C ASN A 207 19.44 -26.48 -2.39
N HIS A 208 20.50 -25.76 -2.03
CA HIS A 208 21.81 -26.41 -1.94
C HIS A 208 21.61 -27.48 -0.89
N SER A 209 21.75 -28.75 -1.27
CA SER A 209 21.72 -29.89 -0.35
C SER A 209 22.95 -29.78 0.54
N LEU A 210 22.82 -28.99 1.60
CA LEU A 210 23.79 -29.03 2.69
C LEU A 210 23.59 -30.33 3.44
N ALA A 211 24.68 -30.99 3.78
CA ALA A 211 24.63 -32.21 4.55
C ALA A 211 23.73 -32.01 5.77
N PRO A 212 22.86 -32.97 6.11
CA PRO A 212 21.94 -32.80 7.22
C PRO A 212 22.75 -32.60 8.51
N VAL A 213 22.63 -31.40 9.10
CA VAL A 213 23.07 -31.17 10.46
C VAL A 213 22.07 -31.88 11.34
N SER A 214 22.53 -32.83 12.17
CA SER A 214 21.70 -33.79 12.89
C SER A 214 20.82 -33.16 13.99
N ASP A 215 21.23 -32.02 14.54
CA ASP A 215 20.57 -31.45 15.70
C ASP A 215 19.80 -30.18 15.36
N PRO A 216 18.51 -30.09 15.69
CA PRO A 216 17.72 -28.88 15.51
C PRO A 216 18.20 -27.76 16.43
N ILE A 217 18.33 -26.55 15.91
CA ILE A 217 18.65 -25.36 16.71
C ILE A 217 17.41 -24.70 17.33
N LEU A 218 16.23 -25.00 16.77
CA LEU A 218 14.95 -24.57 17.30
C LEU A 218 13.91 -25.63 17.06
N GLU A 219 13.21 -26.01 18.11
CA GLU A 219 12.10 -26.93 18.06
C GLU A 219 10.90 -26.35 18.80
N LEU A 220 9.76 -26.33 18.13
CA LEU A 220 8.48 -25.96 18.70
C LEU A 220 7.59 -27.20 18.68
N ASN A 221 7.00 -27.56 19.83
CA ASN A 221 6.11 -28.70 19.97
C ASN A 221 4.77 -28.23 20.52
N ASN A 222 3.71 -28.32 19.71
CA ASN A 222 2.32 -27.98 20.09
C ASN A 222 2.19 -26.60 20.75
N VAL A 223 2.89 -25.60 20.23
CA VAL A 223 2.88 -24.25 20.80
C VAL A 223 1.56 -23.57 20.47
N ALA A 224 0.90 -23.05 21.50
CA ALA A 224 -0.28 -22.20 21.37
C ALA A 224 -0.02 -20.84 22.01
N LEU A 225 -0.55 -19.77 21.41
CA LEU A 225 -0.48 -18.41 21.93
C LEU A 225 -1.88 -17.82 22.01
N HIS A 226 -2.19 -17.32 23.20
CA HIS A 226 -3.43 -16.59 23.45
C HIS A 226 -3.12 -15.11 23.74
N TYR A 227 -3.89 -14.23 23.14
CA TYR A 227 -3.86 -12.80 23.47
C TYR A 227 -5.26 -12.37 23.92
N LYS A 228 -5.38 -11.95 25.18
CA LYS A 228 -6.68 -11.74 25.85
C LYS A 228 -7.52 -13.02 25.74
N LYS A 229 -8.73 -12.92 25.15
CA LYS A 229 -9.67 -14.05 24.94
C LYS A 229 -9.55 -14.72 23.56
N ARG A 230 -8.58 -14.32 22.73
CA ARG A 230 -8.43 -14.79 21.35
C ARG A 230 -7.20 -15.69 21.23
N THR A 231 -7.37 -16.87 20.68
CA THR A 231 -6.25 -17.73 20.29
C THR A 231 -5.64 -17.15 19.00
N ILE A 232 -4.35 -16.86 19.03
CA ILE A 232 -3.58 -16.32 17.90
C ILE A 232 -2.84 -17.42 17.17
N LEU A 233 -2.21 -18.31 17.92
CA LEU A 233 -1.52 -19.48 17.39
C LEU A 233 -2.09 -20.73 18.04
N HIS A 234 -2.21 -21.81 17.27
CA HIS A 234 -2.79 -23.07 17.71
C HIS A 234 -2.00 -24.22 17.09
N ASP A 235 -1.53 -25.15 17.93
CA ASP A 235 -0.85 -26.38 17.56
C ASP A 235 0.33 -26.18 16.58
N ILE A 236 1.18 -25.19 16.84
CA ILE A 236 2.36 -24.91 16.03
C ILE A 236 3.47 -25.90 16.42
N SER A 237 3.84 -26.77 15.50
CA SER A 237 4.99 -27.63 15.62
C SER A 237 5.94 -27.36 14.45
N LEU A 238 7.22 -27.10 14.76
CA LEU A 238 8.23 -26.71 13.80
C LEU A 238 9.60 -27.16 14.29
N THR A 239 10.39 -27.74 13.40
CA THR A 239 11.81 -28.04 13.62
C THR A 239 12.64 -27.22 12.65
N CYS A 240 13.56 -26.41 13.15
CA CYS A 240 14.48 -25.59 12.36
C CYS A 240 15.92 -26.10 12.54
N LEU A 241 16.56 -26.40 11.41
CA LEU A 241 17.97 -26.76 11.35
C LEU A 241 18.81 -25.52 11.01
N LEU A 242 20.09 -25.51 11.38
CA LEU A 242 20.98 -24.35 11.18
C LEU A 242 20.99 -23.80 9.74
N TYR A 243 20.79 -24.66 8.74
CA TYR A 243 20.86 -24.32 7.33
C TYR A 243 19.50 -24.35 6.60
N THR A 244 18.38 -24.45 7.33
CA THR A 244 17.04 -24.42 6.71
C THR A 244 16.54 -23.00 6.47
N SER A 245 17.16 -22.01 7.07
CA SER A 245 16.85 -20.60 6.84
C SER A 245 18.08 -19.89 6.25
N PRO A 246 18.02 -19.40 5.00
CA PRO A 246 19.14 -18.68 4.41
C PRO A 246 19.43 -17.42 5.23
N SER A 247 20.69 -17.23 5.59
CA SER A 247 21.14 -16.00 6.25
C SER A 247 21.11 -14.84 5.25
N PRO A 248 20.80 -13.60 5.68
CA PRO A 248 20.98 -12.42 4.84
C PRO A 248 22.41 -12.26 4.30
N ARG A 249 23.40 -12.89 4.94
CA ARG A 249 24.81 -12.93 4.49
C ARG A 249 25.03 -13.85 3.29
N ASP A 250 24.16 -14.81 3.05
CA ASP A 250 24.28 -15.76 1.94
C ASP A 250 23.89 -15.15 0.60
N TYR A 251 23.29 -13.93 0.64
CA TYR A 251 22.93 -13.14 -0.55
C TYR A 251 23.90 -11.99 -0.84
N ALA A 252 24.95 -11.84 -0.02
CA ALA A 252 25.91 -10.73 -0.13
C ALA A 252 27.24 -11.13 -0.82
N ALA A 253 27.25 -12.24 -1.56
CA ALA A 253 28.44 -12.72 -2.31
C ALA A 253 28.21 -12.62 -3.81
#